data_85a3d3ca4ad5fe91cf020784a06a88a2
#
_entry.id   85a3d3ca4ad5fe91cf020784a06a88a2
#
_cell.length_a   1.000
_cell.length_b   1.000
_cell.length_c   1.000
_cell.angle_alpha   90.00
_cell.angle_beta   90.00
_cell.angle_gamma   90.00
#
_symmetry.space_group_name_H-M   'P 1'
#
loop_
_entity.id
_entity.type
_entity.pdbx_description
1 polymer ?
#
loop_
_entity_poly.entity_id
_entity_poly.type
_entity_poly.pdbx_seq_one_letter_code
_entity_poly.pdbx_strand_id
1 'polypeptide(L)'
;MNIKQYLDSTYLKTATQAGLSDVENVIVVKKNIQEAIDEQFKLIMIRPNMVSLAKKMITDANSTVQIGTVIDFPEGKSSVEEKLDEAIQAINDGADDLDFVCNYEAFKEGNLDLVKDEILKCTQLGLENGKVVKWIIEVAALDDKQIIQLSAFIKNCVISNFKEELYPSVFVKSSTGFYKTENNLPNGATIPSIIMMLENASPLPVKAAGGV
;
A
#
# COMPACT_ATOMS: atom_id res chain seq x y z
N MET A 1 15.06 -9.84 17.52
CA MET A 1 14.33 -9.39 16.31
C MET A 1 14.49 -7.87 16.20
N ASN A 2 14.98 -7.35 15.09
CA ASN A 2 15.06 -5.91 14.89
C ASN A 2 13.74 -5.42 14.26
N ILE A 3 12.89 -4.79 15.06
CA ILE A 3 11.55 -4.36 14.61
C ILE A 3 11.61 -3.34 13.48
N LYS A 4 12.67 -2.52 13.38
CA LYS A 4 12.84 -1.51 12.33
C LYS A 4 12.79 -2.12 10.92
N GLN A 5 13.18 -3.39 10.78
CA GLN A 5 13.13 -4.13 9.52
C GLN A 5 11.72 -4.61 9.11
N TYR A 6 10.70 -4.24 9.89
CA TYR A 6 9.29 -4.51 9.61
C TYR A 6 8.45 -3.22 9.56
N LEU A 7 9.10 -2.06 9.76
CA LEU A 7 8.43 -0.76 9.77
C LEU A 7 8.58 -0.06 8.42
N ASP A 8 7.45 0.45 7.93
CA ASP A 8 7.38 1.37 6.80
C ASP A 8 7.23 2.78 7.37
N SER A 9 8.31 3.59 7.38
CA SER A 9 8.19 5.02 7.67
C SER A 9 7.30 5.65 6.60
N THR A 10 6.29 6.41 7.00
CA THR A 10 5.22 6.81 6.07
C THR A 10 4.93 8.30 6.10
N TYR A 11 5.01 8.96 4.95
CA TYR A 11 4.51 10.32 4.77
C TYR A 11 3.75 10.46 3.44
N LEU A 12 2.42 10.54 3.52
CA LEU A 12 1.51 10.54 2.35
C LEU A 12 0.65 11.81 2.25
N LYS A 13 0.81 12.80 3.15
CA LYS A 13 0.05 14.04 3.06
C LYS A 13 0.50 14.87 1.85
N THR A 14 -0.47 15.39 1.10
CA THR A 14 -0.23 16.47 0.14
C THR A 14 0.06 17.77 0.87
N ALA A 15 0.61 18.76 0.19
CA ALA A 15 0.83 20.10 0.75
C ALA A 15 -0.45 20.68 1.35
N THR A 16 -1.56 20.62 0.63
CA THR A 16 -2.87 21.08 1.10
C THR A 16 -3.34 20.33 2.35
N GLN A 17 -3.19 19.00 2.39
CA GLN A 17 -3.57 18.20 3.58
C GLN A 17 -2.70 18.48 4.80
N ALA A 18 -1.45 18.90 4.58
CA ALA A 18 -0.52 19.28 5.65
C ALA A 18 -0.65 20.76 6.07
N GLY A 19 -1.41 21.57 5.32
CA GLY A 19 -1.46 23.03 5.54
C GLY A 19 -0.17 23.75 5.19
N LEU A 20 0.59 23.23 4.23
CA LEU A 20 1.91 23.70 3.82
C LEU A 20 1.89 24.17 2.36
N SER A 21 2.88 24.95 1.97
CA SER A 21 3.22 25.14 0.56
C SER A 21 3.89 23.90 -0.04
N ASP A 22 3.92 23.77 -1.35
CA ASP A 22 4.60 22.64 -2.02
C ASP A 22 6.07 22.55 -1.66
N VAL A 23 6.76 23.70 -1.54
CA VAL A 23 8.17 23.74 -1.14
C VAL A 23 8.37 23.24 0.29
N GLU A 24 7.54 23.69 1.23
CA GLU A 24 7.61 23.22 2.62
C GLU A 24 7.26 21.73 2.73
N ASN A 25 6.28 21.26 1.95
CA ASN A 25 5.92 19.83 1.94
C ASN A 25 7.09 18.97 1.45
N VAL A 26 7.81 19.39 0.41
CA VAL A 26 9.02 18.71 -0.07
C VAL A 26 10.10 18.66 1.03
N ILE A 27 10.24 19.71 1.83
CA ILE A 27 11.20 19.71 2.97
C ILE A 27 10.79 18.66 4.00
N VAL A 28 9.49 18.53 4.30
CA VAL A 28 8.98 17.49 5.21
C VAL A 28 9.23 16.11 4.64
N VAL A 29 8.95 15.86 3.35
CA VAL A 29 9.25 14.59 2.69
C VAL A 29 10.73 14.24 2.81
N LYS A 30 11.64 15.18 2.51
CA LYS A 30 13.10 14.98 2.64
C LYS A 30 13.51 14.59 4.06
N LYS A 31 12.90 15.20 5.09
CA LYS A 31 13.17 14.85 6.49
C LYS A 31 12.75 13.41 6.80
N ASN A 32 11.58 12.99 6.33
CA ASN A 32 11.12 11.61 6.54
C ASN A 32 12.00 10.59 5.82
N ILE A 33 12.47 10.91 4.58
CA ILE A 33 13.41 10.05 3.86
C ILE A 33 14.74 9.96 4.63
N GLN A 34 15.27 11.10 5.12
CA GLN A 34 16.50 11.10 5.90
C GLN A 34 16.37 10.31 7.20
N GLU A 35 15.27 10.49 7.92
CA GLU A 35 14.97 9.70 9.13
C GLU A 35 14.93 8.19 8.83
N ALA A 36 14.29 7.79 7.73
CA ALA A 36 14.24 6.38 7.33
C ALA A 36 15.65 5.82 7.06
N ILE A 37 16.53 6.63 6.46
CA ILE A 37 17.94 6.29 6.20
C ILE A 37 18.70 6.16 7.53
N ASP A 38 18.62 7.17 8.40
CA ASP A 38 19.37 7.24 9.66
C ASP A 38 18.96 6.13 10.63
N GLU A 39 17.66 5.85 10.70
CA GLU A 39 17.07 4.80 11.55
C GLU A 39 17.14 3.41 10.93
N GLN A 40 17.52 3.29 9.66
CA GLN A 40 17.56 2.03 8.91
C GLN A 40 16.23 1.28 8.95
N PHE A 41 15.13 1.99 8.70
CA PHE A 41 13.81 1.34 8.54
C PHE A 41 13.80 0.43 7.31
N LYS A 42 12.86 -0.51 7.27
CA LYS A 42 12.68 -1.41 6.12
C LYS A 42 12.41 -0.60 4.85
N LEU A 43 11.51 0.40 4.97
CA LEU A 43 10.96 1.10 3.82
C LEU A 43 10.52 2.52 4.18
N ILE A 44 10.63 3.42 3.23
CA ILE A 44 9.94 4.73 3.23
C ILE A 44 8.75 4.68 2.27
N MET A 45 7.54 4.95 2.79
CA MET A 45 6.28 5.00 2.03
C MET A 45 5.92 6.45 1.74
N ILE A 46 5.89 6.82 0.46
CA ILE A 46 5.68 8.19 -0.01
C ILE A 46 4.75 8.26 -1.22
N ARG A 47 4.32 9.47 -1.59
CA ARG A 47 3.54 9.70 -2.82
C ARG A 47 4.36 9.42 -4.09
N PRO A 48 3.71 9.02 -5.21
CA PRO A 48 4.39 8.66 -6.46
C PRO A 48 5.34 9.75 -6.97
N ASN A 49 4.92 11.02 -6.91
CA ASN A 49 5.71 12.16 -7.37
C ASN A 49 6.99 12.43 -6.55
N MET A 50 7.21 11.70 -5.46
CA MET A 50 8.39 11.82 -4.61
C MET A 50 9.34 10.61 -4.72
N VAL A 51 8.99 9.59 -5.50
CA VAL A 51 9.77 8.35 -5.64
C VAL A 51 11.17 8.63 -6.20
N SER A 52 11.27 9.37 -7.30
CA SER A 52 12.57 9.75 -7.90
C SER A 52 13.46 10.54 -6.94
N LEU A 53 12.87 11.43 -6.10
CA LEU A 53 13.59 12.16 -5.06
C LEU A 53 14.16 11.21 -4.00
N ALA A 54 13.33 10.28 -3.51
CA ALA A 54 13.76 9.29 -2.53
C ALA A 54 14.85 8.38 -3.10
N LYS A 55 14.69 7.93 -4.35
CA LYS A 55 15.67 7.09 -5.04
C LYS A 55 17.05 7.77 -5.06
N LYS A 56 17.07 9.06 -5.42
CA LYS A 56 18.31 9.83 -5.40
C LYS A 56 18.93 9.90 -4.00
N MET A 57 18.16 10.29 -2.98
CA MET A 57 18.67 10.48 -1.60
C MET A 57 19.20 9.16 -1.01
N ILE A 58 18.49 8.07 -1.20
CA ILE A 58 18.85 6.73 -0.70
C ILE A 58 20.13 6.23 -1.40
N THR A 59 20.24 6.45 -2.73
CA THR A 59 21.43 6.09 -3.50
C THR A 59 22.65 6.92 -3.08
N ASP A 60 22.49 8.23 -2.93
CA ASP A 60 23.56 9.14 -2.50
C ASP A 60 24.09 8.79 -1.09
N ALA A 61 23.21 8.28 -0.22
CA ALA A 61 23.55 7.82 1.13
C ALA A 61 24.10 6.39 1.18
N ASN A 62 24.16 5.66 0.07
CA ASN A 62 24.47 4.21 0.01
C ASN A 62 23.61 3.40 0.99
N SER A 63 22.33 3.79 1.17
CA SER A 63 21.39 3.13 2.08
C SER A 63 20.67 1.96 1.40
N THR A 64 20.21 1.00 2.21
CA THR A 64 19.43 -0.17 1.78
C THR A 64 17.92 0.00 2.03
N VAL A 65 17.49 1.17 2.47
CA VAL A 65 16.06 1.49 2.67
C VAL A 65 15.32 1.34 1.35
N GLN A 66 14.22 0.60 1.36
CA GLN A 66 13.38 0.42 0.18
C GLN A 66 12.40 1.59 0.01
N ILE A 67 11.89 1.75 -1.19
CA ILE A 67 10.93 2.81 -1.53
C ILE A 67 9.59 2.17 -1.86
N GLY A 68 8.59 2.45 -1.03
CA GLY A 68 7.21 2.12 -1.34
C GLY A 68 6.45 3.34 -1.81
N THR A 69 5.49 3.11 -2.69
CA THR A 69 4.54 4.14 -3.09
C THR A 69 3.13 3.58 -3.19
N VAL A 70 2.17 4.49 -3.20
CA VAL A 70 0.75 4.17 -3.28
C VAL A 70 0.25 4.37 -4.71
N ILE A 71 -0.71 3.55 -5.14
CA ILE A 71 -1.32 3.61 -6.47
C ILE A 71 -2.83 3.82 -6.30
N ASP A 72 -3.40 4.76 -7.04
CA ASP A 72 -4.81 5.17 -6.98
C ASP A 72 -5.26 5.56 -5.56
N PHE A 73 -4.46 6.36 -4.92
CA PHE A 73 -4.60 6.67 -3.50
C PHE A 73 -5.22 8.06 -3.26
N PRO A 74 -6.22 8.20 -2.33
CA PRO A 74 -6.66 7.16 -1.39
C PRO A 74 -7.95 6.42 -1.81
N GLU A 75 -8.52 6.71 -2.96
CA GLU A 75 -9.90 6.33 -3.27
C GLU A 75 -10.08 4.94 -3.91
N GLY A 76 -9.11 4.45 -4.65
CA GLY A 76 -9.14 3.13 -5.29
C GLY A 76 -10.16 2.98 -6.44
N LYS A 77 -10.61 4.09 -7.07
CA LYS A 77 -11.73 4.10 -8.01
C LYS A 77 -11.34 4.25 -9.48
N SER A 78 -10.06 4.48 -9.76
CA SER A 78 -9.56 4.58 -11.13
C SER A 78 -9.73 3.27 -11.89
N SER A 79 -9.72 3.37 -13.20
CA SER A 79 -9.72 2.18 -14.05
C SER A 79 -8.47 1.33 -13.83
N VAL A 80 -8.54 0.07 -14.23
CA VAL A 80 -7.39 -0.85 -14.14
C VAL A 80 -6.23 -0.33 -14.97
N GLU A 81 -6.51 0.22 -16.13
CA GLU A 81 -5.53 0.81 -17.03
C GLU A 81 -4.80 2.00 -16.37
N GLU A 82 -5.52 2.91 -15.73
CA GLU A 82 -4.93 4.04 -15.00
C GLU A 82 -4.04 3.57 -13.83
N LYS A 83 -4.47 2.55 -13.08
CA LYS A 83 -3.65 1.95 -12.00
C LYS A 83 -2.36 1.32 -12.56
N LEU A 84 -2.45 0.63 -13.70
CA LEU A 84 -1.29 0.05 -14.37
C LEU A 84 -0.31 1.13 -14.83
N ASP A 85 -0.81 2.20 -15.47
CA ASP A 85 0.02 3.31 -15.94
C ASP A 85 0.74 4.02 -14.79
N GLU A 86 0.04 4.29 -13.68
CA GLU A 86 0.63 4.87 -12.46
C GLU A 86 1.68 3.95 -11.86
N ALA A 87 1.43 2.64 -11.81
CA ALA A 87 2.37 1.66 -11.30
C ALA A 87 3.62 1.53 -12.18
N ILE A 88 3.47 1.53 -13.51
CA ILE A 88 4.59 1.52 -14.46
C ILE A 88 5.47 2.76 -14.25
N GLN A 89 4.87 3.93 -14.09
CA GLN A 89 5.63 5.15 -13.81
C GLN A 89 6.38 5.05 -12.48
N ALA A 90 5.71 4.56 -11.42
CA ALA A 90 6.34 4.36 -10.10
C ALA A 90 7.52 3.38 -10.16
N ILE A 91 7.41 2.30 -10.92
CA ILE A 91 8.50 1.34 -11.15
C ILE A 91 9.68 2.02 -11.84
N ASN A 92 9.41 2.79 -12.90
CA ASN A 92 10.44 3.52 -13.65
C ASN A 92 11.15 4.57 -12.78
N ASP A 93 10.43 5.20 -11.86
CA ASP A 93 10.97 6.16 -10.89
C ASP A 93 11.78 5.51 -9.76
N GLY A 94 11.69 4.19 -9.62
CA GLY A 94 12.52 3.40 -8.71
C GLY A 94 11.82 2.88 -7.47
N ALA A 95 10.49 2.74 -7.48
CA ALA A 95 9.75 2.08 -6.39
C ALA A 95 10.11 0.60 -6.28
N ASP A 96 10.18 0.10 -5.05
CA ASP A 96 10.40 -1.29 -4.70
C ASP A 96 9.08 -1.98 -4.29
N ASP A 97 8.19 -1.25 -3.63
CA ASP A 97 6.87 -1.72 -3.19
C ASP A 97 5.77 -0.87 -3.81
N LEU A 98 4.69 -1.53 -4.27
CA LEU A 98 3.51 -0.91 -4.88
C LEU A 98 2.28 -1.22 -4.03
N ASP A 99 1.74 -0.20 -3.36
CA ASP A 99 0.57 -0.33 -2.49
C ASP A 99 -0.69 0.15 -3.25
N PHE A 100 -1.38 -0.76 -3.91
CA PHE A 100 -2.61 -0.49 -4.65
C PHE A 100 -3.80 -0.33 -3.71
N VAL A 101 -4.60 0.72 -3.87
CA VAL A 101 -5.91 0.78 -3.22
C VAL A 101 -6.89 -0.06 -4.03
N CYS A 102 -7.43 -1.11 -3.40
CA CYS A 102 -8.46 -1.96 -3.99
C CYS A 102 -9.75 -1.14 -4.21
N ASN A 103 -10.47 -1.40 -5.29
CA ASN A 103 -11.79 -0.80 -5.49
C ASN A 103 -12.82 -1.48 -4.55
N TYR A 104 -12.71 -1.12 -3.25
CA TYR A 104 -13.57 -1.67 -2.20
C TYR A 104 -15.04 -1.27 -2.38
N GLU A 105 -15.34 -0.13 -3.04
CA GLU A 105 -16.72 0.23 -3.35
C GLU A 105 -17.31 -0.72 -4.40
N ALA A 106 -16.60 -1.01 -5.49
CA ALA A 106 -17.03 -2.00 -6.47
C ALA A 106 -17.22 -3.39 -5.82
N PHE A 107 -16.35 -3.74 -4.86
CA PHE A 107 -16.51 -4.97 -4.07
C PHE A 107 -17.82 -4.97 -3.26
N LYS A 108 -18.14 -3.88 -2.57
CA LYS A 108 -19.39 -3.70 -1.80
C LYS A 108 -20.62 -3.78 -2.68
N GLU A 109 -20.54 -3.28 -3.91
CA GLU A 109 -21.60 -3.34 -4.92
C GLU A 109 -21.74 -4.72 -5.58
N GLY A 110 -20.82 -5.66 -5.30
CA GLY A 110 -20.83 -7.01 -5.87
C GLY A 110 -20.21 -7.10 -7.27
N ASN A 111 -19.52 -6.06 -7.74
CA ASN A 111 -18.81 -6.09 -9.03
C ASN A 111 -17.45 -6.81 -8.90
N LEU A 112 -17.55 -8.12 -8.61
CA LEU A 112 -16.37 -8.95 -8.33
C LEU A 112 -15.48 -9.17 -9.55
N ASP A 113 -16.02 -9.11 -10.76
CA ASP A 113 -15.22 -9.28 -11.97
C ASP A 113 -14.25 -8.12 -12.17
N LEU A 114 -14.68 -6.87 -11.92
CA LEU A 114 -13.80 -5.70 -11.94
C LEU A 114 -12.69 -5.82 -10.88
N VAL A 115 -13.07 -6.15 -9.64
CA VAL A 115 -12.11 -6.30 -8.54
C VAL A 115 -11.12 -7.42 -8.80
N LYS A 116 -11.57 -8.52 -9.40
CA LYS A 116 -10.70 -9.62 -9.80
C LYS A 116 -9.71 -9.20 -10.90
N ASP A 117 -10.18 -8.47 -11.91
CA ASP A 117 -9.35 -8.03 -13.03
C ASP A 117 -8.22 -7.10 -12.54
N GLU A 118 -8.55 -6.11 -11.67
CA GLU A 118 -7.53 -5.22 -11.10
C GLU A 118 -6.51 -6.00 -10.25
N ILE A 119 -6.96 -6.93 -9.38
CA ILE A 119 -6.07 -7.73 -8.54
C ILE A 119 -5.11 -8.55 -9.41
N LEU A 120 -5.61 -9.21 -10.43
CA LEU A 120 -4.78 -10.06 -11.27
C LEU A 120 -3.77 -9.26 -12.09
N LYS A 121 -4.21 -8.23 -12.81
CA LYS A 121 -3.35 -7.45 -13.70
C LYS A 121 -2.29 -6.65 -12.94
N CYS A 122 -2.70 -5.97 -11.86
CA CYS A 122 -1.76 -5.17 -11.08
C CYS A 122 -0.78 -6.04 -10.29
N THR A 123 -1.22 -7.19 -9.75
CA THR A 123 -0.31 -8.14 -9.10
C THR A 123 0.67 -8.72 -10.10
N GLN A 124 0.22 -9.10 -11.29
CA GLN A 124 1.08 -9.61 -12.36
C GLN A 124 2.16 -8.58 -12.73
N LEU A 125 1.76 -7.33 -12.99
CA LEU A 125 2.70 -6.24 -13.32
C LEU A 125 3.78 -6.08 -12.24
N GLY A 126 3.38 -6.03 -10.96
CA GLY A 126 4.33 -5.87 -9.86
C GLY A 126 5.31 -7.04 -9.77
N LEU A 127 4.80 -8.27 -9.79
CA LEU A 127 5.62 -9.47 -9.66
C LEU A 127 6.56 -9.70 -10.85
N GLU A 128 6.13 -9.44 -12.09
CA GLU A 128 6.96 -9.51 -13.29
C GLU A 128 8.13 -8.51 -13.26
N ASN A 129 7.95 -7.41 -12.53
CA ASN A 129 9.01 -6.40 -12.32
C ASN A 129 9.78 -6.61 -10.99
N GLY A 130 9.59 -7.74 -10.31
CA GLY A 130 10.29 -8.06 -9.07
C GLY A 130 9.93 -7.15 -7.90
N LYS A 131 8.70 -6.59 -7.88
CA LYS A 131 8.21 -5.69 -6.85
C LYS A 131 7.37 -6.42 -5.82
N VAL A 132 7.31 -5.87 -4.61
CA VAL A 132 6.31 -6.25 -3.61
C VAL A 132 5.00 -5.54 -3.94
N VAL A 133 3.90 -6.28 -3.89
CA VAL A 133 2.54 -5.76 -4.12
C VAL A 133 1.76 -5.79 -2.82
N LYS A 134 1.09 -4.69 -2.47
CA LYS A 134 0.20 -4.68 -1.30
C LYS A 134 -1.17 -4.16 -1.72
N TRP A 135 -2.21 -4.90 -1.34
CA TRP A 135 -3.60 -4.56 -1.60
C TRP A 135 -4.22 -3.91 -0.37
N ILE A 136 -4.46 -2.60 -0.43
CA ILE A 136 -5.12 -1.84 0.63
C ILE A 136 -6.63 -2.07 0.50
N ILE A 137 -7.23 -2.74 1.49
CA ILE A 137 -8.66 -3.06 1.47
C ILE A 137 -9.54 -2.00 2.11
N GLU A 138 -8.96 -1.02 2.81
CA GLU A 138 -9.63 0.06 3.54
C GLU A 138 -10.64 -0.42 4.58
N VAL A 139 -10.15 -1.04 5.65
CA VAL A 139 -11.00 -1.64 6.70
C VAL A 139 -12.00 -0.67 7.31
N ALA A 140 -11.71 0.64 7.31
CA ALA A 140 -12.61 1.66 7.85
C ALA A 140 -13.87 1.89 7.00
N ALA A 141 -13.86 1.43 5.73
CA ALA A 141 -14.99 1.51 4.81
C ALA A 141 -15.84 0.23 4.79
N LEU A 142 -15.41 -0.81 5.51
CA LEU A 142 -15.96 -2.18 5.44
C LEU A 142 -16.51 -2.63 6.81
N ASP A 143 -17.54 -3.45 6.79
CA ASP A 143 -17.94 -4.22 7.96
C ASP A 143 -17.07 -5.48 8.14
N ASP A 144 -17.18 -6.17 9.29
CA ASP A 144 -16.38 -7.35 9.62
C ASP A 144 -16.53 -8.46 8.56
N LYS A 145 -17.74 -8.69 8.05
CA LYS A 145 -18.00 -9.67 7.01
C LYS A 145 -17.31 -9.31 5.70
N GLN A 146 -17.34 -8.03 5.33
CA GLN A 146 -16.68 -7.52 4.13
C GLN A 146 -15.15 -7.59 4.24
N ILE A 147 -14.57 -7.31 5.41
CA ILE A 147 -13.13 -7.48 5.67
C ILE A 147 -12.71 -8.94 5.46
N ILE A 148 -13.45 -9.88 6.03
CA ILE A 148 -13.23 -11.32 5.87
C ILE A 148 -13.32 -11.71 4.39
N GLN A 149 -14.40 -11.31 3.73
CA GLN A 149 -14.66 -11.68 2.34
C GLN A 149 -13.64 -11.10 1.36
N LEU A 150 -13.27 -9.81 1.49
CA LEU A 150 -12.31 -9.19 0.59
C LEU A 150 -10.90 -9.73 0.82
N SER A 151 -10.50 -9.97 2.06
CA SER A 151 -9.22 -10.62 2.38
C SER A 151 -9.12 -12.02 1.74
N ALA A 152 -10.18 -12.83 1.89
CA ALA A 152 -10.25 -14.14 1.25
C ALA A 152 -10.32 -14.06 -0.27
N PHE A 153 -10.99 -13.06 -0.83
CA PHE A 153 -11.12 -12.87 -2.27
C PHE A 153 -9.76 -12.55 -2.90
N ILE A 154 -8.99 -11.60 -2.34
CA ILE A 154 -7.62 -11.27 -2.78
C ILE A 154 -6.74 -12.52 -2.72
N LYS A 155 -6.74 -13.21 -1.56
CA LYS A 155 -6.00 -14.47 -1.40
C LYS A 155 -6.35 -15.46 -2.51
N ASN A 156 -7.64 -15.73 -2.74
CA ASN A 156 -8.07 -16.70 -3.72
C ASN A 156 -7.68 -16.32 -5.16
N CYS A 157 -7.73 -15.02 -5.50
CA CYS A 157 -7.22 -14.52 -6.78
C CYS A 157 -5.72 -14.82 -6.92
N VAL A 158 -4.94 -14.58 -5.88
CA VAL A 158 -3.48 -14.76 -5.92
C VAL A 158 -3.11 -16.25 -5.97
N ILE A 159 -3.62 -17.08 -5.05
CA ILE A 159 -3.22 -18.49 -4.99
C ILE A 159 -3.69 -19.32 -6.18
N SER A 160 -4.74 -18.88 -6.88
CA SER A 160 -5.25 -19.58 -8.07
C SER A 160 -4.51 -19.20 -9.36
N ASN A 161 -3.74 -18.12 -9.37
CA ASN A 161 -3.16 -17.59 -10.62
C ASN A 161 -1.65 -17.39 -10.56
N PHE A 162 -1.03 -17.41 -9.38
CA PHE A 162 0.40 -17.22 -9.19
C PHE A 162 1.03 -18.39 -8.45
N LYS A 163 2.35 -18.56 -8.61
CA LYS A 163 3.09 -19.62 -7.95
C LYS A 163 3.30 -19.34 -6.46
N GLU A 164 3.35 -20.39 -5.66
CA GLU A 164 3.49 -20.31 -4.20
C GLU A 164 4.73 -19.52 -3.75
N GLU A 165 5.84 -19.65 -4.47
CA GLU A 165 7.07 -18.91 -4.19
C GLU A 165 6.92 -17.38 -4.24
N LEU A 166 5.86 -16.87 -4.90
CA LEU A 166 5.56 -15.43 -5.03
C LEU A 166 4.63 -14.90 -3.95
N TYR A 167 3.95 -15.76 -3.19
CA TYR A 167 3.00 -15.34 -2.15
C TYR A 167 3.59 -14.41 -1.10
N PRO A 168 4.86 -14.58 -0.65
CA PRO A 168 5.47 -13.64 0.31
C PRO A 168 5.66 -12.22 -0.22
N SER A 169 5.54 -12.02 -1.53
CA SER A 169 5.64 -10.71 -2.18
C SER A 169 4.28 -10.05 -2.41
N VAL A 170 3.15 -10.69 -2.01
CA VAL A 170 1.80 -10.13 -2.15
C VAL A 170 1.13 -10.02 -0.80
N PHE A 171 0.88 -8.80 -0.35
CA PHE A 171 0.29 -8.51 0.97
C PHE A 171 -1.17 -8.10 0.85
N VAL A 172 -1.95 -8.40 1.90
CA VAL A 172 -3.20 -7.71 2.18
C VAL A 172 -2.93 -6.65 3.24
N LYS A 173 -3.15 -5.37 2.90
CA LYS A 173 -2.90 -4.21 3.77
C LYS A 173 -4.22 -3.62 4.25
N SER A 174 -4.29 -3.23 5.53
CA SER A 174 -5.53 -2.84 6.16
C SER A 174 -6.12 -1.54 5.62
N SER A 175 -5.35 -0.45 5.56
CA SER A 175 -5.95 0.88 5.40
C SER A 175 -5.03 1.89 4.74
N THR A 176 -5.65 2.91 4.15
CA THR A 176 -4.96 4.12 3.69
C THR A 176 -4.57 5.05 4.85
N GLY A 177 -5.35 5.05 5.93
CA GLY A 177 -5.28 6.04 7.01
C GLY A 177 -5.90 7.40 6.66
N PHE A 178 -6.56 7.52 5.48
CA PHE A 178 -7.17 8.75 4.98
C PHE A 178 -8.70 8.68 4.89
N TYR A 179 -9.29 7.50 5.14
CA TYR A 179 -10.74 7.37 5.17
C TYR A 179 -11.34 8.21 6.29
N LYS A 180 -12.43 8.94 5.97
CA LYS A 180 -13.13 9.77 6.95
C LYS A 180 -14.18 8.92 7.65
N THR A 181 -13.93 8.62 8.92
CA THR A 181 -14.89 7.93 9.79
C THR A 181 -15.78 8.92 10.51
N GLU A 182 -16.98 8.47 10.88
CA GLU A 182 -17.87 9.22 11.76
C GLU A 182 -17.56 8.90 13.24
N ASN A 183 -17.97 9.80 14.14
CA ASN A 183 -17.92 9.60 15.60
C ASN A 183 -16.54 9.16 16.15
N ASN A 184 -15.44 9.64 15.56
CA ASN A 184 -14.07 9.29 15.96
C ASN A 184 -13.79 7.77 15.95
N LEU A 185 -14.46 7.01 15.10
CA LEU A 185 -14.12 5.61 14.90
C LEU A 185 -12.71 5.48 14.30
N PRO A 186 -11.99 4.40 14.59
CA PRO A 186 -10.68 4.16 13.98
C PRO A 186 -10.75 4.21 12.44
N ASN A 187 -9.81 4.91 11.81
CA ASN A 187 -9.67 4.96 10.35
C ASN A 187 -8.56 4.06 9.81
N GLY A 188 -8.15 3.10 10.60
CA GLY A 188 -7.04 2.22 10.25
C GLY A 188 -7.10 0.89 10.99
N ALA A 189 -5.94 0.26 11.12
CA ALA A 189 -5.80 -1.06 11.72
C ALA A 189 -6.29 -1.09 13.18
N THR A 190 -7.10 -2.09 13.48
CA THR A 190 -7.49 -2.47 14.84
C THR A 190 -7.11 -3.92 15.08
N ILE A 191 -6.97 -4.33 16.35
CA ILE A 191 -6.68 -5.74 16.67
C ILE A 191 -7.71 -6.69 16.04
N PRO A 192 -9.03 -6.45 16.17
CA PRO A 192 -10.02 -7.31 15.52
C PRO A 192 -9.87 -7.38 14.00
N SER A 193 -9.70 -6.23 13.31
CA SER A 193 -9.57 -6.23 11.86
C SER A 193 -8.33 -6.99 11.39
N ILE A 194 -7.19 -6.86 12.08
CA ILE A 194 -5.96 -7.59 11.74
C ILE A 194 -6.11 -9.08 11.98
N ILE A 195 -6.78 -9.51 13.05
CA ILE A 195 -7.05 -10.94 13.27
C ILE A 195 -7.90 -11.51 12.13
N MET A 196 -9.00 -10.84 11.75
CA MET A 196 -9.83 -11.25 10.62
C MET A 196 -9.05 -11.36 9.31
N MET A 197 -8.18 -10.38 9.04
CA MET A 197 -7.33 -10.41 7.85
C MET A 197 -6.33 -11.57 7.89
N LEU A 198 -5.64 -11.80 9.00
CA LEU A 198 -4.66 -12.88 9.14
C LEU A 198 -5.28 -14.26 8.92
N GLU A 199 -6.48 -14.50 9.48
CA GLU A 199 -7.19 -15.77 9.34
C GLU A 199 -7.68 -16.02 7.91
N ASN A 200 -8.00 -14.96 7.15
CA ASN A 200 -8.62 -15.08 5.84
C ASN A 200 -7.67 -14.82 4.66
N ALA A 201 -6.58 -14.08 4.86
CA ALA A 201 -5.57 -13.82 3.83
C ALA A 201 -4.49 -14.92 3.76
N SER A 202 -4.30 -15.73 4.82
CA SER A 202 -3.26 -16.78 4.81
C SER A 202 -3.37 -17.69 3.58
N PRO A 203 -2.25 -17.99 2.84
CA PRO A 203 -0.85 -17.80 3.22
C PRO A 203 -0.24 -16.44 2.86
N LEU A 204 -1.00 -15.48 2.33
CA LEU A 204 -0.47 -14.16 2.06
C LEU A 204 -0.19 -13.39 3.35
N PRO A 205 0.92 -12.64 3.44
CA PRO A 205 1.21 -11.79 4.58
C PRO A 205 0.22 -10.63 4.71
N VAL A 206 0.02 -10.16 5.95
CA VAL A 206 -0.84 -9.02 6.27
C VAL A 206 0.00 -7.84 6.75
N LYS A 207 -0.36 -6.63 6.29
CA LYS A 207 0.26 -5.38 6.72
C LYS A 207 -0.75 -4.52 7.49
N ALA A 208 -0.50 -4.31 8.77
CA ALA A 208 -1.24 -3.33 9.56
C ALA A 208 -0.82 -1.91 9.15
N ALA A 209 -1.78 -1.03 8.90
CA ALA A 209 -1.55 0.35 8.50
C ALA A 209 -2.72 1.26 8.91
N GLY A 210 -2.46 2.58 8.99
CA GLY A 210 -3.42 3.59 9.41
C GLY A 210 -3.50 3.69 10.92
N GLY A 211 -2.86 4.71 11.51
CA GLY A 211 -2.89 4.97 12.95
C GLY A 211 -2.08 3.99 13.81
N VAL A 212 -1.13 3.29 13.22
CA VAL A 212 -0.22 2.33 13.91
C VAL A 212 1.06 3.04 14.30
#